data_4f64c32c01f7cb999ad8223c43705d54
#
_entry.id   4f64c32c01f7cb999ad8223c43705d54
#
_cell.length_a   1.000
_cell.length_b   1.000
_cell.length_c   1.000
_cell.angle_alpha   90.00
_cell.angle_beta   90.00
_cell.angle_gamma   90.00
#
_symmetry.space_group_name_H-M   'P 1'
#
loop_
_entity.id
_entity.type
_entity.pdbx_description
1 polymer ?
#
loop_
_entity_poly.entity_id
_entity_poly.type
_entity_poly.pdbx_seq_one_letter_code
_entity_poly.pdbx_strand_id
1 'polypeptide(L)'
;MQRVAIIGLGLIGGSIGLGLKRWSAEQGKGSDQALEIIGFDADIDQQQYAKKINAVDRAEWDLAKAVRDADVIVVCVPVVAMKETFINIAPHLKSGAVVTDVGSTKIDVLEWAKTELPRTVSFVGGHPMAGKTQSIEGADADLFKGATWVVCPLRNAKEEAVRNVLGMVAALGAETYFIDPHEHDGQVAAISHLPFTLSAALVNAVSSDPAWRDMKLLTSSGFRDTSRLASGSVEMHRDIAITNREALTRWIDRAIGELERAKTAMAQGEDGAEELGAFFTQARDARAEWATQTGKAGDLVQNTEMDLIKEGFGDQMSRMLLGSFGRKRRQVSSGSKAEDRARQMKEEENN
;
A
#
# COMPACT_ATOMS: atom_id res chain seq x y z
N MET A 1 5.88 25.90 0.90
CA MET A 1 4.64 25.09 1.11
C MET A 1 4.47 24.18 -0.09
N GLN A 2 4.47 22.86 0.13
CA GLN A 2 4.30 21.86 -0.91
C GLN A 2 2.81 21.55 -1.12
N ARG A 3 2.37 21.40 -2.37
CA ARG A 3 0.98 21.10 -2.71
C ARG A 3 0.84 19.63 -3.09
N VAL A 4 -0.09 18.94 -2.42
CA VAL A 4 -0.43 17.54 -2.69
C VAL A 4 -1.86 17.49 -3.21
N ALA A 5 -2.07 16.97 -4.42
CA ALA A 5 -3.38 16.67 -4.97
C ALA A 5 -3.73 15.20 -4.76
N ILE A 6 -4.89 14.91 -4.18
CA ILE A 6 -5.41 13.55 -4.00
C ILE A 6 -6.61 13.40 -4.93
N ILE A 7 -6.52 12.48 -5.89
CA ILE A 7 -7.55 12.18 -6.88
C ILE A 7 -8.21 10.86 -6.52
N GLY A 8 -9.47 10.92 -6.11
CA GLY A 8 -10.18 9.82 -5.45
C GLY A 8 -10.14 9.95 -3.93
N LEU A 9 -11.28 10.31 -3.33
CA LEU A 9 -11.43 10.58 -1.91
C LEU A 9 -12.18 9.47 -1.17
N GLY A 10 -12.01 8.21 -1.60
CA GLY A 10 -12.49 7.04 -0.88
C GLY A 10 -11.66 6.76 0.38
N LEU A 11 -11.71 5.51 0.87
CA LEU A 11 -10.96 5.07 2.05
C LEU A 11 -9.47 5.47 2.00
N ILE A 12 -8.78 5.10 0.93
CA ILE A 12 -7.32 5.27 0.81
C ILE A 12 -6.98 6.76 0.66
N GLY A 13 -7.62 7.48 -0.27
CA GLY A 13 -7.35 8.91 -0.46
C GLY A 13 -7.69 9.75 0.76
N GLY A 14 -8.81 9.47 1.42
CA GLY A 14 -9.20 10.12 2.68
C GLY A 14 -8.19 9.86 3.80
N SER A 15 -7.71 8.61 3.93
CA SER A 15 -6.72 8.24 4.95
C SER A 15 -5.35 8.87 4.68
N ILE A 16 -4.91 8.95 3.42
CA ILE A 16 -3.70 9.68 3.03
C ILE A 16 -3.83 11.14 3.44
N GLY A 17 -4.95 11.76 3.11
CA GLY A 17 -5.21 13.16 3.49
C GLY A 17 -5.12 13.39 4.99
N LEU A 18 -5.83 12.59 5.79
CA LEU A 18 -5.81 12.66 7.25
C LEU A 18 -4.40 12.45 7.82
N GLY A 19 -3.67 11.44 7.34
CA GLY A 19 -2.32 11.14 7.80
C GLY A 19 -1.33 12.25 7.49
N LEU A 20 -1.37 12.81 6.28
CA LEU A 20 -0.51 13.94 5.87
C LEU A 20 -0.86 15.23 6.63
N LYS A 21 -2.15 15.51 6.90
CA LYS A 21 -2.58 16.64 7.72
C LYS A 21 -2.03 16.53 9.14
N ARG A 22 -2.13 15.35 9.76
CA ARG A 22 -1.56 15.09 11.07
C ARG A 22 -0.06 15.31 11.08
N TRP A 23 0.66 14.66 10.14
CA TRP A 23 2.11 14.79 10.02
C TRP A 23 2.53 16.27 9.85
N SER A 24 1.88 17.03 8.97
CA SER A 24 2.17 18.46 8.75
C SER A 24 1.94 19.30 10.02
N ALA A 25 0.90 18.99 10.80
CA ALA A 25 0.64 19.67 12.07
C ALA A 25 1.72 19.41 13.13
N GLU A 26 2.27 18.20 13.16
CA GLU A 26 3.36 17.79 14.06
C GLU A 26 4.68 18.50 13.76
N GLN A 27 4.93 18.91 12.49
CA GLN A 27 6.14 19.65 12.10
C GLN A 27 6.14 21.11 12.62
N GLY A 28 5.00 21.63 13.06
CA GLY A 28 4.86 22.98 13.63
C GLY A 28 4.52 24.05 12.59
N LYS A 29 3.86 25.12 13.06
CA LYS A 29 3.49 26.27 12.23
C LYS A 29 4.74 27.05 11.79
N GLY A 30 4.88 27.27 10.48
CA GLY A 30 6.00 28.02 9.89
C GLY A 30 7.19 27.18 9.49
N SER A 31 7.07 25.85 9.53
CA SER A 31 8.07 24.97 8.91
C SER A 31 8.02 25.08 7.39
N ASP A 32 9.16 24.95 6.71
CA ASP A 32 9.23 24.80 5.24
C ASP A 32 8.50 23.53 4.72
N GLN A 33 8.02 22.70 5.65
CA GLN A 33 7.30 21.44 5.42
C GLN A 33 5.77 21.59 5.49
N ALA A 34 5.23 22.82 5.50
CA ALA A 34 3.79 23.03 5.44
C ALA A 34 3.22 22.46 4.13
N LEU A 35 2.17 21.64 4.25
CA LEU A 35 1.45 21.04 3.13
C LEU A 35 0.13 21.78 2.88
N GLU A 36 -0.23 21.93 1.60
CA GLU A 36 -1.60 22.22 1.18
C GLU A 36 -2.14 20.97 0.48
N ILE A 37 -3.21 20.37 1.02
CA ILE A 37 -3.81 19.15 0.47
C ILE A 37 -5.07 19.51 -0.27
N ILE A 38 -5.10 19.20 -1.57
CA ILE A 38 -6.21 19.48 -2.48
C ILE A 38 -6.84 18.14 -2.83
N GLY A 39 -8.14 18.01 -2.65
CA GLY A 39 -8.87 16.81 -3.00
C GLY A 39 -9.73 16.98 -4.24
N PHE A 40 -9.85 15.92 -5.04
CA PHE A 40 -10.84 15.79 -6.11
C PHE A 40 -11.45 14.39 -6.04
N ASP A 41 -12.76 14.32 -6.22
CA ASP A 41 -13.50 13.07 -6.48
C ASP A 41 -14.60 13.35 -7.51
N ALA A 42 -15.00 12.36 -8.28
CA ALA A 42 -16.14 12.47 -9.18
C ALA A 42 -17.47 12.56 -8.40
N ASP A 43 -17.50 11.97 -7.20
CA ASP A 43 -18.61 12.04 -6.28
C ASP A 43 -18.49 13.26 -5.35
N ILE A 44 -19.45 14.18 -5.47
CA ILE A 44 -19.48 15.40 -4.67
C ILE A 44 -19.66 15.11 -3.18
N ASP A 45 -20.37 14.07 -2.81
CA ASP A 45 -20.59 13.69 -1.42
C ASP A 45 -19.29 13.23 -0.77
N GLN A 46 -18.44 12.49 -1.51
CA GLN A 46 -17.10 12.14 -1.07
C GLN A 46 -16.23 13.38 -0.85
N GLN A 47 -16.28 14.37 -1.74
CA GLN A 47 -15.56 15.63 -1.60
C GLN A 47 -16.00 16.41 -0.35
N GLN A 48 -17.32 16.53 -0.13
CA GLN A 48 -17.88 17.23 1.02
C GLN A 48 -17.49 16.52 2.33
N TYR A 49 -17.57 15.19 2.33
CA TYR A 49 -17.19 14.40 3.50
C TYR A 49 -15.69 14.50 3.82
N ALA A 50 -14.81 14.41 2.81
CA ALA A 50 -13.37 14.61 2.98
C ALA A 50 -13.02 15.97 3.61
N LYS A 51 -13.72 17.02 3.19
CA LYS A 51 -13.58 18.35 3.78
C LYS A 51 -14.10 18.38 5.22
N LYS A 52 -15.26 17.79 5.48
CA LYS A 52 -15.87 17.71 6.81
C LYS A 52 -14.98 17.03 7.84
N ILE A 53 -14.31 15.91 7.46
CA ILE A 53 -13.39 15.18 8.34
C ILE A 53 -11.97 15.78 8.36
N ASN A 54 -11.76 16.91 7.66
CA ASN A 54 -10.46 17.58 7.54
C ASN A 54 -9.37 16.74 6.87
N ALA A 55 -9.74 15.84 5.95
CA ALA A 55 -8.78 15.09 5.14
C ALA A 55 -8.10 15.96 4.08
N VAL A 56 -8.75 17.04 3.63
CA VAL A 56 -8.22 17.98 2.64
C VAL A 56 -8.41 19.43 3.11
N ASP A 57 -7.53 20.35 2.71
CA ASP A 57 -7.67 21.79 2.97
C ASP A 57 -8.78 22.38 2.11
N ARG A 58 -8.83 21.95 0.85
CA ARG A 58 -9.91 22.30 -0.09
C ARG A 58 -10.23 21.13 -1.02
N ALA A 59 -11.49 21.04 -1.41
CA ALA A 59 -11.94 20.16 -2.47
C ALA A 59 -12.20 20.98 -3.75
N GLU A 60 -11.72 20.47 -4.87
CA GLU A 60 -11.92 21.08 -6.19
C GLU A 60 -12.91 20.21 -6.98
N TRP A 61 -13.89 20.87 -7.59
CA TRP A 61 -14.84 20.20 -8.48
C TRP A 61 -14.32 20.03 -9.91
N ASP A 62 -13.20 20.69 -10.23
CA ASP A 62 -12.52 20.66 -11.52
C ASP A 62 -11.17 19.94 -11.36
N LEU A 63 -11.03 18.76 -11.98
CA LEU A 63 -9.84 17.94 -11.93
C LEU A 63 -8.59 18.70 -12.40
N ALA A 64 -8.71 19.52 -13.47
CA ALA A 64 -7.60 20.31 -13.99
C ALA A 64 -7.10 21.34 -12.95
N LYS A 65 -8.01 21.95 -12.18
CA LYS A 65 -7.64 22.90 -11.12
C LYS A 65 -7.00 22.17 -9.93
N ALA A 66 -7.45 20.96 -9.62
CA ALA A 66 -6.91 20.20 -8.51
C ALA A 66 -5.41 19.88 -8.72
N VAL A 67 -5.00 19.58 -9.97
CA VAL A 67 -3.63 19.11 -10.27
C VAL A 67 -2.68 20.20 -10.76
N ARG A 68 -3.17 21.35 -11.28
CA ARG A 68 -2.37 22.34 -12.01
C ARG A 68 -1.11 22.81 -11.29
N ASP A 69 -1.20 23.08 -10.00
CA ASP A 69 -0.10 23.61 -9.20
C ASP A 69 0.46 22.58 -8.21
N ALA A 70 0.00 21.33 -8.29
CA ALA A 70 0.41 20.29 -7.35
C ALA A 70 1.86 19.86 -7.60
N ASP A 71 2.63 19.68 -6.53
CA ASP A 71 3.99 19.12 -6.55
C ASP A 71 3.93 17.60 -6.60
N VAL A 72 2.98 17.03 -5.85
CA VAL A 72 2.73 15.59 -5.79
C VAL A 72 1.25 15.34 -6.09
N ILE A 73 0.98 14.39 -6.98
CA ILE A 73 -0.37 13.95 -7.33
C ILE A 73 -0.50 12.48 -6.93
N VAL A 74 -1.44 12.16 -6.04
CA VAL A 74 -1.73 10.80 -5.58
C VAL A 74 -3.04 10.35 -6.21
N VAL A 75 -2.97 9.34 -7.09
CA VAL A 75 -4.13 8.81 -7.82
C VAL A 75 -4.70 7.63 -7.06
N CYS A 76 -5.87 7.84 -6.42
CA CYS A 76 -6.55 6.91 -5.53
C CYS A 76 -7.89 6.41 -6.11
N VAL A 77 -8.04 6.43 -7.43
CA VAL A 77 -9.22 5.92 -8.13
C VAL A 77 -9.13 4.40 -8.35
N PRO A 78 -10.24 3.70 -8.68
CA PRO A 78 -10.20 2.30 -9.10
C PRO A 78 -9.19 2.07 -10.22
N VAL A 79 -8.52 0.90 -10.23
CA VAL A 79 -7.37 0.66 -11.10
C VAL A 79 -7.69 0.84 -12.58
N VAL A 80 -8.86 0.41 -13.07
CA VAL A 80 -9.25 0.58 -14.47
C VAL A 80 -9.52 2.04 -14.86
N ALA A 81 -9.88 2.89 -13.89
CA ALA A 81 -10.09 4.32 -14.12
C ALA A 81 -8.78 5.12 -14.18
N MET A 82 -7.64 4.53 -13.78
CA MET A 82 -6.35 5.24 -13.74
C MET A 82 -5.88 5.69 -15.10
N LYS A 83 -6.08 4.87 -16.15
CA LYS A 83 -5.68 5.25 -17.51
C LYS A 83 -6.36 6.54 -17.96
N GLU A 84 -7.68 6.60 -17.83
CA GLU A 84 -8.44 7.80 -18.18
C GLU A 84 -8.08 8.99 -17.29
N THR A 85 -7.85 8.74 -16.01
CA THR A 85 -7.38 9.78 -15.07
C THR A 85 -6.04 10.35 -15.53
N PHE A 86 -5.06 9.51 -15.93
CA PHE A 86 -3.77 9.97 -16.44
C PHE A 86 -3.93 10.81 -17.69
N ILE A 87 -4.77 10.40 -18.65
CA ILE A 87 -5.08 11.17 -19.86
C ILE A 87 -5.65 12.55 -19.50
N ASN A 88 -6.60 12.58 -18.57
CA ASN A 88 -7.31 13.81 -18.19
C ASN A 88 -6.44 14.79 -17.39
N ILE A 89 -5.51 14.31 -16.56
CA ILE A 89 -4.62 15.20 -15.79
C ILE A 89 -3.39 15.64 -16.58
N ALA A 90 -2.89 14.83 -17.53
CA ALA A 90 -1.65 15.04 -18.25
C ALA A 90 -1.45 16.47 -18.82
N PRO A 91 -2.45 17.09 -19.47
CA PRO A 91 -2.31 18.45 -20.04
C PRO A 91 -2.17 19.54 -18.97
N HIS A 92 -2.48 19.25 -17.73
CA HIS A 92 -2.61 20.22 -16.63
C HIS A 92 -1.49 20.12 -15.60
N LEU A 93 -0.63 19.08 -15.69
CA LEU A 93 0.47 18.86 -14.78
C LEU A 93 1.59 19.86 -14.99
N LYS A 94 2.12 20.44 -13.92
CA LYS A 94 3.30 21.28 -14.01
C LYS A 94 4.57 20.46 -14.26
N SER A 95 5.54 21.05 -14.94
CA SER A 95 6.85 20.42 -15.12
C SER A 95 7.52 20.12 -13.79
N GLY A 96 8.06 18.92 -13.64
CA GLY A 96 8.70 18.47 -12.41
C GLY A 96 7.76 17.88 -11.36
N ALA A 97 6.44 17.87 -11.60
CA ALA A 97 5.49 17.22 -10.68
C ALA A 97 5.77 15.71 -10.58
N VAL A 98 5.41 15.14 -9.44
CA VAL A 98 5.49 13.70 -9.16
C VAL A 98 4.08 13.14 -9.13
N VAL A 99 3.84 12.09 -9.90
CA VAL A 99 2.59 11.34 -9.88
C VAL A 99 2.85 9.98 -9.24
N THR A 100 2.00 9.57 -8.32
CA THR A 100 1.99 8.24 -7.72
C THR A 100 0.57 7.70 -7.67
N ASP A 101 0.43 6.39 -7.55
CA ASP A 101 -0.86 5.71 -7.41
C ASP A 101 -0.92 4.84 -6.16
N VAL A 102 -2.08 4.25 -5.91
CA VAL A 102 -2.34 3.31 -4.81
C VAL A 102 -3.01 2.01 -5.30
N GLY A 103 -2.95 1.74 -6.59
CA GLY A 103 -3.64 0.63 -7.22
C GLY A 103 -3.16 -0.74 -6.76
N SER A 104 -4.05 -1.72 -6.79
CA SER A 104 -3.77 -3.09 -6.37
C SER A 104 -2.97 -3.90 -7.40
N THR A 105 -2.80 -3.39 -8.63
CA THR A 105 -1.98 -3.97 -9.70
C THR A 105 -1.04 -2.92 -10.25
N LYS A 106 0.13 -3.34 -10.78
CA LYS A 106 1.20 -2.41 -11.18
C LYS A 106 1.56 -2.46 -12.66
N ILE A 107 1.52 -3.61 -13.32
CA ILE A 107 2.00 -3.76 -14.70
C ILE A 107 1.26 -2.78 -15.63
N ASP A 108 -0.07 -2.89 -15.68
CA ASP A 108 -0.89 -2.04 -16.54
C ASP A 108 -0.79 -0.56 -16.14
N VAL A 109 -0.79 -0.26 -14.84
CA VAL A 109 -0.71 1.11 -14.30
C VAL A 109 0.60 1.79 -14.71
N LEU A 110 1.75 1.10 -14.62
CA LEU A 110 3.03 1.65 -15.03
C LEU A 110 3.09 1.87 -16.55
N GLU A 111 2.52 0.98 -17.35
CA GLU A 111 2.48 1.15 -18.81
C GLU A 111 1.57 2.33 -19.20
N TRP A 112 0.42 2.49 -18.57
CA TRP A 112 -0.43 3.68 -18.78
C TRP A 112 0.26 4.96 -18.33
N ALA A 113 0.91 4.97 -17.20
CA ALA A 113 1.64 6.15 -16.74
C ALA A 113 2.77 6.54 -17.72
N LYS A 114 3.49 5.55 -18.25
CA LYS A 114 4.58 5.76 -19.23
C LYS A 114 4.06 6.30 -20.58
N THR A 115 2.86 5.89 -21.01
CA THR A 115 2.29 6.27 -22.30
C THR A 115 1.49 7.58 -22.25
N GLU A 116 0.74 7.79 -21.16
CA GLU A 116 -0.22 8.89 -21.06
C GLU A 116 0.34 10.14 -20.35
N LEU A 117 1.32 9.97 -19.42
CA LEU A 117 1.87 11.12 -18.72
C LEU A 117 3.00 11.80 -19.50
N PRO A 118 3.12 13.14 -19.43
CA PRO A 118 4.17 13.86 -20.15
C PRO A 118 5.56 13.55 -19.55
N ARG A 119 6.60 13.53 -20.38
CA ARG A 119 7.99 13.28 -19.96
C ARG A 119 8.56 14.31 -18.98
N THR A 120 7.88 15.40 -18.78
CA THR A 120 8.25 16.46 -17.85
C THR A 120 7.91 16.15 -16.40
N VAL A 121 7.11 15.11 -16.14
CA VAL A 121 6.77 14.61 -14.80
C VAL A 121 7.42 13.25 -14.55
N SER A 122 7.49 12.85 -13.30
CA SER A 122 7.95 11.52 -12.89
C SER A 122 6.79 10.72 -12.32
N PHE A 123 6.71 9.44 -12.67
CA PHE A 123 5.76 8.51 -12.07
C PHE A 123 6.46 7.48 -11.19
N VAL A 124 5.90 7.25 -10.00
CA VAL A 124 6.37 6.24 -9.05
C VAL A 124 5.16 5.43 -8.62
N GLY A 125 5.06 4.19 -9.06
CA GLY A 125 3.96 3.30 -8.70
C GLY A 125 3.96 2.96 -7.21
N GLY A 126 2.78 2.94 -6.60
CA GLY A 126 2.57 2.61 -5.20
C GLY A 126 1.43 1.62 -4.98
N HIS A 127 1.49 0.85 -3.89
CA HIS A 127 0.39 0.02 -3.43
C HIS A 127 0.47 -0.17 -1.91
N PRO A 128 -0.35 0.54 -1.11
CA PRO A 128 -0.44 0.30 0.32
C PRO A 128 -1.13 -1.05 0.60
N MET A 129 -0.45 -1.94 1.32
CA MET A 129 -1.02 -3.22 1.75
C MET A 129 -1.94 -3.02 2.96
N ALA A 130 -2.91 -2.13 2.81
CA ALA A 130 -3.87 -1.76 3.85
C ALA A 130 -5.23 -1.45 3.22
N GLY A 131 -6.32 -1.77 3.92
CA GLY A 131 -7.67 -1.54 3.45
C GLY A 131 -8.73 -1.97 4.45
N LYS A 132 -9.95 -1.46 4.24
CA LYS A 132 -11.18 -1.83 4.96
C LYS A 132 -12.30 -1.97 3.91
N THR A 133 -13.43 -2.51 4.30
CA THR A 133 -14.60 -2.63 3.41
C THR A 133 -15.41 -1.33 3.28
N GLN A 134 -15.17 -0.37 4.16
CA GLN A 134 -15.84 0.95 4.17
C GLN A 134 -15.19 1.87 3.14
N SER A 135 -15.95 2.88 2.67
CA SER A 135 -15.43 3.96 1.85
C SER A 135 -14.78 5.06 2.72
N ILE A 136 -14.96 6.34 2.39
CA ILE A 136 -14.35 7.46 3.14
C ILE A 136 -14.78 7.51 4.60
N GLU A 137 -15.95 6.96 4.96
CA GLU A 137 -16.42 6.88 6.35
C GLU A 137 -15.49 6.04 7.24
N GLY A 138 -14.75 5.11 6.62
CA GLY A 138 -13.73 4.30 7.28
C GLY A 138 -12.33 4.91 7.25
N ALA A 139 -12.17 6.11 6.68
CA ALA A 139 -10.86 6.77 6.57
C ALA A 139 -10.25 7.05 7.95
N ASP A 140 -8.95 6.79 8.05
CA ASP A 140 -8.22 6.77 9.31
C ASP A 140 -6.79 7.24 9.09
N ALA A 141 -6.33 8.21 9.88
CA ALA A 141 -4.98 8.73 9.80
C ALA A 141 -3.90 7.66 10.11
N ASP A 142 -4.26 6.61 10.87
CA ASP A 142 -3.38 5.50 11.23
C ASP A 142 -3.51 4.27 10.31
N LEU A 143 -4.31 4.34 9.23
CA LEU A 143 -4.57 3.19 8.33
C LEU A 143 -3.30 2.53 7.81
N PHE A 144 -2.25 3.31 7.57
CA PHE A 144 -1.00 2.83 6.96
C PHE A 144 0.12 2.57 7.98
N LYS A 145 -0.09 2.89 9.25
CA LYS A 145 0.94 2.76 10.29
C LYS A 145 1.40 1.33 10.46
N GLY A 146 2.71 1.08 10.20
CA GLY A 146 3.30 -0.26 10.21
C GLY A 146 2.86 -1.17 9.06
N ALA A 147 2.06 -0.67 8.11
CA ALA A 147 1.68 -1.42 6.92
C ALA A 147 2.79 -1.35 5.86
N THR A 148 2.98 -2.42 5.11
CA THR A 148 3.85 -2.41 3.93
C THR A 148 3.28 -1.51 2.85
N TRP A 149 4.10 -0.62 2.33
CA TRP A 149 3.79 0.16 1.13
C TRP A 149 4.72 -0.24 0.01
N VAL A 150 4.19 -0.94 -0.97
CA VAL A 150 4.94 -1.33 -2.18
C VAL A 150 5.26 -0.10 -3.02
N VAL A 151 6.49 -0.04 -3.53
CA VAL A 151 6.97 1.01 -4.42
C VAL A 151 7.59 0.38 -5.67
N CYS A 152 7.03 0.72 -6.83
CA CYS A 152 7.48 0.27 -8.15
C CYS A 152 7.81 1.48 -9.03
N PRO A 153 9.00 2.08 -8.94
CA PRO A 153 9.35 3.24 -9.75
C PRO A 153 9.53 2.85 -11.22
N LEU A 154 9.10 3.71 -12.16
CA LEU A 154 9.52 3.59 -13.54
C LEU A 154 11.04 3.74 -13.64
N ARG A 155 11.69 3.01 -14.57
CA ARG A 155 13.16 3.06 -14.78
C ARG A 155 13.71 4.47 -15.06
N ASN A 156 12.89 5.37 -15.58
CA ASN A 156 13.23 6.76 -15.87
C ASN A 156 12.75 7.74 -14.79
N ALA A 157 12.21 7.25 -13.69
CA ALA A 157 11.81 8.10 -12.57
C ALA A 157 13.04 8.79 -11.98
N LYS A 158 12.94 10.12 -11.79
CA LYS A 158 14.00 10.88 -11.16
C LYS A 158 14.14 10.46 -9.69
N GLU A 159 15.38 10.39 -9.21
CA GLU A 159 15.68 10.04 -7.82
C GLU A 159 14.94 10.94 -6.81
N GLU A 160 14.82 12.23 -7.12
CA GLU A 160 14.07 13.18 -6.29
C GLU A 160 12.57 12.82 -6.20
N ALA A 161 11.97 12.36 -7.30
CA ALA A 161 10.58 11.93 -7.31
C ALA A 161 10.35 10.67 -6.45
N VAL A 162 11.28 9.72 -6.55
CA VAL A 162 11.25 8.54 -5.67
C VAL A 162 11.36 8.98 -4.21
N ARG A 163 12.31 9.88 -3.87
CA ARG A 163 12.44 10.42 -2.53
C ARG A 163 11.18 11.11 -2.01
N ASN A 164 10.49 11.87 -2.86
CA ASN A 164 9.24 12.52 -2.48
C ASN A 164 8.14 11.51 -2.10
N VAL A 165 7.99 10.43 -2.88
CA VAL A 165 7.04 9.37 -2.57
C VAL A 165 7.44 8.62 -1.30
N LEU A 166 8.73 8.31 -1.12
CA LEU A 166 9.21 7.68 0.12
C LEU A 166 8.99 8.56 1.35
N GLY A 167 9.18 9.88 1.21
CA GLY A 167 8.89 10.85 2.27
C GLY A 167 7.39 10.86 2.64
N MET A 168 6.51 10.78 1.64
CA MET A 168 5.06 10.64 1.86
C MET A 168 4.72 9.33 2.60
N VAL A 169 5.27 8.20 2.15
CA VAL A 169 5.07 6.89 2.78
C VAL A 169 5.52 6.90 4.24
N ALA A 170 6.70 7.47 4.51
CA ALA A 170 7.22 7.60 5.87
C ALA A 170 6.38 8.54 6.75
N ALA A 171 5.86 9.66 6.19
CA ALA A 171 4.95 10.57 6.89
C ALA A 171 3.63 9.89 7.29
N LEU A 172 3.19 8.90 6.52
CA LEU A 172 2.02 8.06 6.80
C LEU A 172 2.32 6.92 7.79
N GLY A 173 3.60 6.74 8.19
CA GLY A 173 4.03 5.69 9.11
C GLY A 173 4.07 4.30 8.50
N ALA A 174 4.06 4.18 7.17
CA ALA A 174 4.15 2.92 6.46
C ALA A 174 5.61 2.50 6.21
N GLU A 175 5.83 1.21 5.99
CA GLU A 175 7.12 0.62 5.69
C GLU A 175 7.26 0.40 4.18
N THR A 176 8.30 0.97 3.58
CA THR A 176 8.53 0.86 2.14
C THR A 176 9.08 -0.51 1.75
N TYR A 177 8.51 -1.09 0.69
CA TYR A 177 8.99 -2.32 0.06
C TYR A 177 9.13 -2.14 -1.45
N PHE A 178 10.36 -2.21 -1.95
CA PHE A 178 10.63 -2.14 -3.39
C PHE A 178 10.50 -3.52 -4.04
N ILE A 179 9.80 -3.59 -5.17
CA ILE A 179 9.63 -4.82 -5.92
C ILE A 179 9.42 -4.50 -7.41
N ASP A 180 9.83 -5.42 -8.27
CA ASP A 180 9.50 -5.37 -9.70
C ASP A 180 7.98 -5.52 -9.91
N PRO A 181 7.36 -4.77 -10.85
CA PRO A 181 5.91 -4.83 -11.06
C PRO A 181 5.39 -6.22 -11.47
N HIS A 182 6.17 -7.03 -12.20
CA HIS A 182 5.75 -8.38 -12.55
C HIS A 182 5.80 -9.33 -11.35
N GLU A 183 6.81 -9.18 -10.49
CA GLU A 183 6.89 -9.93 -9.23
C GLU A 183 5.76 -9.52 -8.29
N HIS A 184 5.49 -8.21 -8.16
CA HIS A 184 4.38 -7.69 -7.37
C HIS A 184 3.05 -8.31 -7.81
N ASP A 185 2.69 -8.16 -9.09
CA ASP A 185 1.40 -8.64 -9.60
C ASP A 185 1.30 -10.17 -9.49
N GLY A 186 2.42 -10.89 -9.70
CA GLY A 186 2.50 -12.32 -9.48
C GLY A 186 2.25 -12.75 -8.03
N GLN A 187 2.83 -12.02 -7.06
CA GLN A 187 2.71 -12.32 -5.64
C GLN A 187 1.33 -11.94 -5.09
N VAL A 188 0.82 -10.73 -5.39
CA VAL A 188 -0.51 -10.31 -4.91
C VAL A 188 -1.63 -11.13 -5.55
N ALA A 189 -1.42 -11.69 -6.75
CA ALA A 189 -2.36 -12.64 -7.35
C ALA A 189 -2.56 -13.87 -6.46
N ALA A 190 -1.48 -14.38 -5.84
CA ALA A 190 -1.53 -15.53 -4.95
C ALA A 190 -2.19 -15.24 -3.61
N ILE A 191 -1.75 -14.14 -2.94
CA ILE A 191 -2.05 -13.91 -1.52
C ILE A 191 -3.24 -12.98 -1.28
N SER A 192 -3.73 -12.30 -2.32
CA SER A 192 -4.85 -11.36 -2.26
C SER A 192 -5.95 -11.71 -3.27
N HIS A 193 -5.60 -11.86 -4.56
CA HIS A 193 -6.61 -11.98 -5.61
C HIS A 193 -7.21 -13.39 -5.70
N LEU A 194 -6.40 -14.43 -5.56
CA LEU A 194 -6.89 -15.80 -5.44
C LEU A 194 -7.82 -15.97 -4.22
N PRO A 195 -7.49 -15.49 -3.01
CA PRO A 195 -8.37 -15.58 -1.85
C PRO A 195 -9.77 -15.00 -2.08
N PHE A 196 -9.91 -13.80 -2.65
CA PHE A 196 -11.26 -13.26 -2.90
C PHE A 196 -11.99 -14.03 -4.00
N THR A 197 -11.27 -14.55 -5.01
CA THR A 197 -11.84 -15.37 -6.08
C THR A 197 -12.37 -16.68 -5.52
N LEU A 198 -11.60 -17.38 -4.68
CA LEU A 198 -12.02 -18.61 -4.01
C LEU A 198 -13.20 -18.38 -3.07
N SER A 199 -13.19 -17.26 -2.33
CA SER A 199 -14.30 -16.87 -1.47
C SER A 199 -15.60 -16.68 -2.27
N ALA A 200 -15.53 -16.00 -3.41
CA ALA A 200 -16.68 -15.81 -4.30
C ALA A 200 -17.13 -17.14 -4.93
N ALA A 201 -16.18 -17.98 -5.37
CA ALA A 201 -16.47 -19.30 -5.93
C ALA A 201 -17.18 -20.22 -4.92
N LEU A 202 -16.73 -20.23 -3.65
CA LEU A 202 -17.39 -20.96 -2.57
C LEU A 202 -18.84 -20.53 -2.40
N VAL A 203 -19.08 -19.22 -2.29
CA VAL A 203 -20.44 -18.69 -2.10
C VAL A 203 -21.31 -19.03 -3.29
N ASN A 204 -20.83 -18.83 -4.52
CA ASN A 204 -21.57 -19.13 -5.74
C ASN A 204 -21.91 -20.64 -5.85
N ALA A 205 -20.96 -21.51 -5.51
CA ALA A 205 -21.18 -22.96 -5.56
C ALA A 205 -22.30 -23.43 -4.64
N VAL A 206 -22.32 -22.92 -3.39
CA VAL A 206 -23.34 -23.37 -2.42
C VAL A 206 -24.67 -22.62 -2.56
N SER A 207 -24.63 -21.34 -2.95
CA SER A 207 -25.85 -20.51 -3.06
C SER A 207 -26.69 -20.83 -4.28
N SER A 208 -26.14 -21.52 -5.27
CA SER A 208 -26.88 -22.01 -6.46
C SER A 208 -27.63 -23.30 -6.19
N ASP A 209 -27.39 -23.96 -5.07
CA ASP A 209 -28.09 -25.21 -4.71
C ASP A 209 -29.49 -24.91 -4.18
N PRO A 210 -30.54 -25.69 -4.59
CA PRO A 210 -31.92 -25.54 -4.09
C PRO A 210 -32.03 -25.64 -2.56
N ALA A 211 -31.16 -26.43 -1.91
CA ALA A 211 -31.14 -26.59 -0.46
C ALA A 211 -30.45 -25.42 0.28
N TRP A 212 -29.97 -24.38 -0.41
CA TRP A 212 -29.28 -23.24 0.20
C TRP A 212 -30.04 -22.60 1.35
N ARG A 213 -31.38 -22.57 1.25
CA ARG A 213 -32.23 -22.06 2.32
C ARG A 213 -31.96 -22.76 3.65
N ASP A 214 -31.81 -24.08 3.61
CA ASP A 214 -31.62 -24.90 4.80
C ASP A 214 -30.13 -24.95 5.22
N MET A 215 -29.23 -24.98 4.23
CA MET A 215 -27.77 -24.93 4.47
C MET A 215 -27.37 -23.69 5.26
N LYS A 216 -27.99 -22.52 5.03
CA LYS A 216 -27.72 -21.28 5.77
C LYS A 216 -27.89 -21.43 7.28
N LEU A 217 -28.81 -22.30 7.73
CA LEU A 217 -29.06 -22.55 9.14
C LEU A 217 -27.92 -23.32 9.83
N LEU A 218 -27.10 -24.02 9.02
CA LEU A 218 -25.97 -24.84 9.50
C LEU A 218 -24.63 -24.12 9.37
N THR A 219 -24.61 -22.88 8.84
CA THR A 219 -23.37 -22.12 8.70
C THR A 219 -22.78 -21.70 10.04
N SER A 220 -21.46 -21.84 10.18
CA SER A 220 -20.72 -21.44 11.37
C SER A 220 -19.47 -20.61 11.01
N SER A 221 -18.50 -20.50 11.93
CA SER A 221 -17.28 -19.73 11.75
C SER A 221 -16.50 -20.11 10.49
N GLY A 222 -16.38 -21.40 10.18
CA GLY A 222 -15.64 -21.85 8.98
C GLY A 222 -16.16 -21.24 7.69
N PHE A 223 -17.49 -21.32 7.46
CA PHE A 223 -18.09 -20.69 6.26
C PHE A 223 -17.98 -19.17 6.30
N ARG A 224 -18.28 -18.54 7.45
CA ARG A 224 -18.19 -17.08 7.61
C ARG A 224 -16.80 -16.54 7.32
N ASP A 225 -15.75 -17.18 7.87
CA ASP A 225 -14.38 -16.70 7.74
C ASP A 225 -13.86 -16.90 6.30
N THR A 226 -14.16 -18.05 5.68
CA THR A 226 -13.75 -18.36 4.31
C THR A 226 -14.50 -17.53 3.27
N SER A 227 -15.79 -17.23 3.49
CA SER A 227 -16.63 -16.47 2.56
C SER A 227 -16.55 -14.95 2.73
N ARG A 228 -15.85 -14.46 3.76
CA ARG A 228 -15.84 -13.04 4.12
C ARG A 228 -15.42 -12.11 2.97
N LEU A 229 -14.44 -12.50 2.18
CA LEU A 229 -13.94 -11.69 1.07
C LEU A 229 -14.95 -11.57 -0.11
N ALA A 230 -15.93 -12.46 -0.19
CA ALA A 230 -17.00 -12.35 -1.18
C ALA A 230 -17.91 -11.12 -0.96
N SER A 231 -17.85 -10.49 0.22
CA SER A 231 -18.59 -9.26 0.54
C SER A 231 -17.85 -7.98 0.12
N GLY A 232 -16.71 -8.06 -0.54
CA GLY A 232 -15.95 -6.90 -1.01
C GLY A 232 -16.63 -6.21 -2.21
N SER A 233 -16.06 -5.07 -2.64
CA SER A 233 -16.56 -4.33 -3.81
C SER A 233 -16.47 -5.20 -5.08
N VAL A 234 -17.59 -5.39 -5.74
CA VAL A 234 -17.70 -6.13 -7.01
C VAL A 234 -16.83 -5.46 -8.09
N GLU A 235 -16.88 -4.13 -8.16
CA GLU A 235 -16.12 -3.35 -9.13
C GLU A 235 -14.61 -3.51 -8.91
N MET A 236 -14.16 -3.36 -7.66
CA MET A 236 -12.75 -3.52 -7.32
C MET A 236 -12.25 -4.93 -7.66
N HIS A 237 -12.99 -5.98 -7.29
CA HIS A 237 -12.58 -7.37 -7.58
C HIS A 237 -12.54 -7.64 -9.08
N ARG A 238 -13.57 -7.17 -9.83
CA ARG A 238 -13.61 -7.27 -11.30
C ARG A 238 -12.39 -6.59 -11.93
N ASP A 239 -12.10 -5.37 -11.52
CA ASP A 239 -11.05 -4.53 -12.09
C ASP A 239 -9.67 -5.12 -11.82
N ILE A 240 -9.43 -5.62 -10.60
CA ILE A 240 -8.22 -6.34 -10.24
C ILE A 240 -8.09 -7.62 -11.08
N ALA A 241 -9.17 -8.40 -11.23
CA ALA A 241 -9.13 -9.64 -12.00
C ALA A 241 -8.81 -9.38 -13.48
N ILE A 242 -9.30 -8.28 -14.06
CA ILE A 242 -9.00 -7.88 -15.44
C ILE A 242 -7.55 -7.44 -15.59
N THR A 243 -7.05 -6.58 -14.71
CA THR A 243 -5.71 -5.99 -14.83
C THR A 243 -4.60 -6.94 -14.38
N ASN A 244 -4.93 -8.00 -13.64
CA ASN A 244 -3.97 -9.06 -13.25
C ASN A 244 -4.38 -10.45 -13.75
N ARG A 245 -5.08 -10.50 -14.90
CA ARG A 245 -5.70 -11.75 -15.41
C ARG A 245 -4.70 -12.90 -15.59
N GLU A 246 -3.50 -12.62 -16.12
CA GLU A 246 -2.54 -13.68 -16.43
C GLU A 246 -1.99 -14.36 -15.17
N ALA A 247 -1.59 -13.56 -14.18
CA ALA A 247 -1.09 -14.09 -12.91
C ALA A 247 -2.21 -14.77 -12.12
N LEU A 248 -3.40 -14.16 -12.07
CA LEU A 248 -4.53 -14.72 -11.34
C LEU A 248 -5.01 -16.04 -11.96
N THR A 249 -5.08 -16.14 -13.29
CA THR A 249 -5.45 -17.41 -13.98
C THR A 249 -4.48 -18.53 -13.60
N ARG A 250 -3.16 -18.28 -13.61
CA ARG A 250 -2.18 -19.30 -13.20
C ARG A 250 -2.38 -19.77 -11.76
N TRP A 251 -2.75 -18.87 -10.85
CA TRP A 251 -3.00 -19.26 -9.46
C TRP A 251 -4.33 -19.98 -9.27
N ILE A 252 -5.36 -19.64 -10.06
CA ILE A 252 -6.63 -20.39 -10.11
C ILE A 252 -6.37 -21.81 -10.59
N ASP A 253 -5.61 -21.99 -11.67
CA ASP A 253 -5.27 -23.33 -12.19
C ASP A 253 -4.55 -24.18 -11.14
N ARG A 254 -3.61 -23.58 -10.38
CA ARG A 254 -2.96 -24.28 -9.26
C ARG A 254 -3.95 -24.66 -8.16
N ALA A 255 -4.85 -23.77 -7.80
CA ALA A 255 -5.87 -24.08 -6.79
C ALA A 255 -6.83 -25.19 -7.25
N ILE A 256 -7.21 -25.21 -8.52
CA ILE A 256 -7.98 -26.30 -9.13
C ILE A 256 -7.21 -27.60 -9.01
N GLY A 257 -5.92 -27.63 -9.36
CA GLY A 257 -5.09 -28.81 -9.24
C GLY A 257 -5.02 -29.37 -7.81
N GLU A 258 -4.89 -28.49 -6.80
CA GLU A 258 -4.92 -28.93 -5.39
C GLU A 258 -6.30 -29.50 -4.98
N LEU A 259 -7.40 -28.89 -5.45
CA LEU A 259 -8.74 -29.42 -5.21
C LEU A 259 -8.95 -30.77 -5.89
N GLU A 260 -8.43 -30.96 -7.11
CA GLU A 260 -8.51 -32.23 -7.84
C GLU A 260 -7.67 -33.32 -7.15
N ARG A 261 -6.49 -32.97 -6.60
CA ARG A 261 -5.67 -33.89 -5.80
C ARG A 261 -6.44 -34.40 -4.59
N ALA A 262 -7.03 -33.49 -3.81
CA ALA A 262 -7.84 -33.86 -2.65
C ALA A 262 -9.06 -34.70 -3.04
N LYS A 263 -9.76 -34.33 -4.11
CA LYS A 263 -10.92 -35.07 -4.63
C LYS A 263 -10.55 -36.49 -5.09
N THR A 264 -9.40 -36.65 -5.75
CA THR A 264 -8.91 -37.95 -6.19
C THR A 264 -8.59 -38.87 -5.02
N ALA A 265 -7.91 -38.34 -3.99
CA ALA A 265 -7.63 -39.10 -2.77
C ALA A 265 -8.92 -39.49 -2.04
N MET A 266 -9.90 -38.59 -1.94
CA MET A 266 -11.22 -38.91 -1.34
C MET A 266 -11.95 -40.04 -2.10
N ALA A 267 -11.83 -40.08 -3.43
CA ALA A 267 -12.47 -41.14 -4.25
C ALA A 267 -11.89 -42.54 -4.01
N GLN A 268 -10.66 -42.65 -3.47
CA GLN A 268 -10.02 -43.91 -3.11
C GLN A 268 -10.49 -44.46 -1.74
N GLY A 269 -11.30 -43.70 -1.00
CA GLY A 269 -11.78 -44.12 0.32
C GLY A 269 -10.63 -44.29 1.32
N GLU A 270 -10.58 -45.46 2.00
CA GLU A 270 -9.52 -45.73 3.00
C GLU A 270 -8.10 -45.76 2.39
N ASP A 271 -7.96 -46.20 1.16
CA ASP A 271 -6.67 -46.23 0.47
C ASP A 271 -6.10 -44.84 0.20
N GLY A 272 -6.94 -43.83 0.11
CA GLY A 272 -6.55 -42.41 -0.04
C GLY A 272 -6.31 -41.65 1.26
N ALA A 273 -6.49 -42.29 2.43
CA ALA A 273 -6.41 -41.61 3.73
C ALA A 273 -5.03 -41.02 4.04
N GLU A 274 -3.94 -41.71 3.64
CA GLU A 274 -2.57 -41.21 3.82
C GLU A 274 -2.33 -39.94 2.99
N GLU A 275 -2.72 -39.91 1.72
CA GLU A 275 -2.58 -38.74 0.84
C GLU A 275 -3.41 -37.56 1.36
N LEU A 276 -4.65 -37.77 1.82
CA LEU A 276 -5.46 -36.74 2.45
C LEU A 276 -4.82 -36.22 3.74
N GLY A 277 -4.25 -37.10 4.55
CA GLY A 277 -3.51 -36.73 5.74
C GLY A 277 -2.31 -35.83 5.41
N ALA A 278 -1.55 -36.18 4.39
CA ALA A 278 -0.43 -35.39 3.88
C ALA A 278 -0.88 -34.02 3.36
N PHE A 279 -1.96 -33.98 2.58
CA PHE A 279 -2.54 -32.73 2.05
C PHE A 279 -2.87 -31.73 3.15
N PHE A 280 -3.61 -32.14 4.17
CA PHE A 280 -3.98 -31.25 5.28
C PHE A 280 -2.81 -30.90 6.20
N THR A 281 -1.87 -31.83 6.41
CA THR A 281 -0.68 -31.61 7.22
C THR A 281 0.20 -30.52 6.58
N GLN A 282 0.48 -30.62 5.28
CA GLN A 282 1.24 -29.63 4.54
C GLN A 282 0.62 -28.22 4.66
N ALA A 283 -0.68 -28.11 4.47
CA ALA A 283 -1.38 -26.83 4.58
C ALA A 283 -1.33 -26.25 6.00
N ARG A 284 -1.54 -27.10 7.03
CA ARG A 284 -1.45 -26.72 8.43
C ARG A 284 -0.07 -26.21 8.80
N ASP A 285 0.98 -26.91 8.39
CA ASP A 285 2.35 -26.58 8.77
C ASP A 285 2.81 -25.27 8.09
N ALA A 286 2.52 -25.09 6.80
CA ALA A 286 2.77 -23.84 6.08
C ALA A 286 1.99 -22.66 6.71
N ARG A 287 0.73 -22.87 7.12
CA ARG A 287 -0.08 -21.85 7.80
C ARG A 287 0.49 -21.49 9.17
N ALA A 288 0.98 -22.48 9.92
CA ALA A 288 1.60 -22.26 11.22
C ALA A 288 2.91 -21.46 11.09
N GLU A 289 3.76 -21.81 10.13
CA GLU A 289 4.99 -21.08 9.82
C GLU A 289 4.69 -19.60 9.52
N TRP A 290 3.77 -19.34 8.59
CA TRP A 290 3.37 -17.96 8.28
C TRP A 290 2.84 -17.20 9.50
N ALA A 291 2.04 -17.84 10.36
CA ALA A 291 1.47 -17.19 11.54
C ALA A 291 2.54 -16.78 12.58
N THR A 292 3.66 -17.50 12.64
CA THR A 292 4.79 -17.13 13.51
C THR A 292 5.61 -15.96 12.96
N GLN A 293 5.59 -15.76 11.66
CA GLN A 293 6.35 -14.71 10.97
C GLN A 293 5.59 -13.37 10.89
N THR A 294 4.26 -13.37 10.92
CA THR A 294 3.43 -12.14 10.79
C THR A 294 3.54 -11.14 11.95
N GLY A 295 4.26 -11.47 13.05
CA GLY A 295 4.66 -10.52 14.09
C GLY A 295 5.95 -9.75 13.80
N LYS A 296 6.66 -10.08 12.71
CA LYS A 296 8.01 -9.60 12.38
C LYS A 296 8.14 -9.15 10.92
N ALA A 297 7.10 -8.52 10.37
CA ALA A 297 7.13 -8.06 8.97
C ALA A 297 8.34 -7.15 8.67
N GLY A 298 8.86 -6.43 9.67
CA GLY A 298 10.09 -5.65 9.58
C GLY A 298 11.39 -6.46 9.54
N ASP A 299 11.39 -7.71 10.02
CA ASP A 299 12.62 -8.53 10.10
C ASP A 299 12.89 -9.37 8.82
N LEU A 300 11.88 -9.53 7.94
CA LEU A 300 12.01 -10.35 6.72
C LEU A 300 12.64 -9.59 5.53
N VAL A 301 12.84 -8.29 5.63
CA VAL A 301 13.45 -7.47 4.59
C VAL A 301 14.93 -7.27 4.86
N GLN A 302 15.69 -8.34 5.07
CA GLN A 302 17.15 -8.33 4.97
C GLN A 302 17.58 -8.69 3.55
N ASN A 303 17.41 -7.78 2.61
CA ASN A 303 18.09 -7.85 1.32
C ASN A 303 19.31 -6.92 1.37
N THR A 304 20.49 -7.50 1.25
CA THR A 304 21.81 -6.86 1.37
C THR A 304 22.03 -5.65 0.45
N GLU A 305 21.33 -5.59 -0.70
CA GLU A 305 21.32 -4.40 -1.57
C GLU A 305 20.45 -3.26 -1.04
N MET A 306 19.43 -3.57 -0.26
CA MET A 306 18.53 -2.56 0.32
C MET A 306 19.11 -1.91 1.56
N ASP A 307 20.01 -2.59 2.28
CA ASP A 307 20.73 -1.99 3.41
C ASP A 307 21.72 -0.91 2.94
N LEU A 308 22.35 -1.07 1.79
CA LEU A 308 23.18 -0.05 1.15
C LEU A 308 22.36 1.17 0.69
N ILE A 309 21.13 0.95 0.22
CA ILE A 309 20.20 2.03 -0.12
C ILE A 309 19.67 2.67 1.17
N LYS A 310 19.33 1.91 2.20
CA LYS A 310 18.85 2.42 3.49
C LYS A 310 19.90 3.23 4.24
N GLU A 311 21.18 2.85 4.25
CA GLU A 311 22.25 3.61 4.87
C GLU A 311 22.49 4.95 4.14
N GLY A 312 22.48 4.96 2.81
CA GLY A 312 22.58 6.18 2.02
C GLY A 312 21.31 7.05 2.09
N PHE A 313 20.12 6.43 2.05
CA PHE A 313 18.83 7.11 2.07
C PHE A 313 18.39 7.57 3.47
N GLY A 314 18.62 6.77 4.51
CA GLY A 314 18.23 7.12 5.88
C GLY A 314 18.92 8.39 6.37
N ASP A 315 20.21 8.56 6.06
CA ASP A 315 20.99 9.75 6.41
C ASP A 315 20.60 10.95 5.54
N GLN A 316 20.26 10.74 4.28
CA GLN A 316 19.85 11.78 3.34
C GLN A 316 18.41 12.21 3.58
N MET A 317 17.50 11.27 3.92
CA MET A 317 16.12 11.55 4.30
C MET A 317 16.03 12.28 5.65
N SER A 318 16.87 11.90 6.62
CA SER A 318 17.03 12.65 7.89
C SER A 318 17.50 14.09 7.66
N ARG A 319 18.35 14.31 6.64
CA ARG A 319 18.81 15.66 6.25
C ARG A 319 17.76 16.46 5.49
N MET A 320 16.88 15.81 4.71
CA MET A 320 15.77 16.44 3.98
C MET A 320 14.57 16.73 4.87
N LEU A 321 14.20 15.79 5.74
CA LEU A 321 13.02 15.90 6.61
C LEU A 321 13.30 16.76 7.86
N LEU A 322 14.52 16.78 8.35
CA LEU A 322 14.88 17.48 9.59
C LEU A 322 15.59 18.83 9.36
N GLY A 323 15.87 19.21 8.10
CA GLY A 323 16.60 20.43 7.77
C GLY A 323 17.97 20.51 8.50
N SER A 324 18.64 21.66 8.44
CA SER A 324 19.95 21.89 9.11
C SER A 324 19.88 21.90 10.64
N PHE A 325 18.72 21.81 11.26
CA PHE A 325 18.52 21.84 12.71
C PHE A 325 19.00 20.57 13.44
N GLY A 326 19.03 19.41 12.78
CA GLY A 326 19.55 18.17 13.37
C GLY A 326 21.06 18.19 13.64
N ARG A 327 21.83 19.00 12.93
CA ARG A 327 23.30 19.09 13.12
C ARG A 327 23.72 19.78 14.41
N LYS A 328 22.97 20.78 14.90
CA LYS A 328 23.36 21.52 16.13
C LYS A 328 23.12 20.71 17.41
N ARG A 329 22.13 19.83 17.46
CA ARG A 329 21.86 19.00 18.65
C ARG A 329 22.82 17.83 18.83
N ARG A 330 23.36 17.24 17.75
CA ARG A 330 24.36 16.15 17.86
C ARG A 330 25.75 16.65 18.19
N GLN A 331 26.13 17.86 17.76
CA GLN A 331 27.44 18.44 18.14
C GLN A 331 27.48 18.89 19.60
N VAL A 332 26.36 19.31 20.19
CA VAL A 332 26.33 19.72 21.61
C VAL A 332 26.34 18.50 22.55
N SER A 333 25.80 17.34 22.15
CA SER A 333 25.78 16.12 22.97
C SER A 333 27.09 15.30 22.90
N SER A 334 27.89 15.43 21.83
CA SER A 334 29.17 14.74 21.70
C SER A 334 30.37 15.52 22.35
N GLY A 335 30.26 16.84 22.45
CA GLY A 335 31.26 17.65 23.11
C GLY A 335 31.29 17.48 24.64
N SER A 336 30.11 17.41 25.28
CA SER A 336 30.00 17.30 26.73
C SER A 336 30.55 15.99 27.33
N LYS A 337 30.35 14.86 26.60
CA LYS A 337 30.84 13.55 27.08
C LYS A 337 32.36 13.33 26.91
N ALA A 338 32.98 14.05 25.99
CA ALA A 338 34.43 13.95 25.80
C ALA A 338 35.21 14.81 26.84
N GLU A 339 34.66 15.97 27.21
CA GLU A 339 35.23 16.84 28.23
C GLU A 339 35.09 16.27 29.66
N ASP A 340 33.98 15.63 29.98
CA ASP A 340 33.78 14.96 31.26
C ASP A 340 34.67 13.73 31.44
N ARG A 341 34.93 12.95 30.39
CA ARG A 341 35.90 11.85 30.42
C ARG A 341 37.34 12.33 30.58
N ALA A 342 37.70 13.44 29.94
CA ALA A 342 39.05 14.01 30.06
C ALA A 342 39.31 14.64 31.45
N ARG A 343 38.26 15.10 32.15
CA ARG A 343 38.36 15.55 33.56
C ARG A 343 38.53 14.39 34.54
N GLN A 344 37.78 13.31 34.37
CA GLN A 344 37.89 12.12 35.23
C GLN A 344 39.29 11.45 35.13
N MET A 345 39.87 11.36 33.92
CA MET A 345 41.19 10.78 33.76
C MET A 345 42.33 11.64 34.38
N LYS A 346 42.14 12.97 34.49
CA LYS A 346 43.11 13.85 35.18
C LYS A 346 42.97 13.86 36.69
N GLU A 347 41.84 13.46 37.24
CA GLU A 347 41.68 13.32 38.70
C GLU A 347 42.17 11.96 39.22
N GLU A 348 42.24 10.92 38.36
CA GLU A 348 42.80 9.60 38.69
C GLU A 348 44.34 9.52 38.59
N GLU A 349 44.99 10.44 37.85
CA GLU A 349 46.49 10.52 37.80
C GLU A 349 47.11 11.34 38.92
N ASN A 350 46.33 12.02 39.77
CA ASN A 350 46.81 12.85 40.85
C ASN A 350 46.46 12.36 42.28
N ASN A 351 46.05 11.08 42.41
CA ASN A 351 45.93 10.35 43.68
C ASN A 351 46.77 9.07 43.57
#